data_631d9975cbff647886335f258c071904
#
_entry.id   631d9975cbff647886335f258c071904
#
_cell.length_a   1.000
_cell.length_b   1.000
_cell.length_c   1.000
_cell.angle_alpha   90.00
_cell.angle_beta   90.00
_cell.angle_gamma   90.00
#
_symmetry.space_group_name_H-M   'P 1'
#
loop_
_entity.id
_entity.type
_entity.pdbx_description
1 polymer ?
#
loop_
_entity_poly.entity_id
_entity_poly.type
_entity_poly.pdbx_seq_one_letter_code
_entity_poly.pdbx_strand_id
1 'polypeptide(L)'
;RNAVHERFTEAMNANDLAGLRQIILDCEIACPISGTRNWTEVRQFNLMFSTQMGSTAEGASTIYLRPETAQGIFVNFLNVQKTGRMKLPFGIAQIGKAFRNEIVARQFIFRMREFEQMEMQFFVRPGTEMEWWNRWKETRMAWHRALGFGDDNYRFHDHEKLAHYANAATDIEYNFPFGFKEVEGIHSRTDFDLGNHQKFSGKKIQYFDPETGESYVPYVVETSIGVDRMFLQVMSAAYTEEQLEGGDSRVVLRLPAALAPVKVAILPLVKKDGMPEVAQKIVDELKYDYNVVYDEKDSVGKRYRRQDAIGTPFCVTVDGQTLEDGTVTVRHRDSMQQERVKIETLHALVDQECSYRKLFRKLNL
;
A
#
# COMPACT_ATOMS: atom_id res chain seq x y z
N ARG A 1 30.03 28.15 -14.02
CA ARG A 1 29.12 27.07 -13.60
C ARG A 1 29.76 26.16 -12.56
N ASN A 2 30.96 25.61 -12.80
CA ASN A 2 31.64 24.69 -11.88
C ASN A 2 31.94 25.34 -10.51
N ALA A 3 32.50 26.56 -10.48
CA ALA A 3 32.82 27.25 -9.22
C ALA A 3 31.58 27.54 -8.34
N VAL A 4 30.41 27.79 -8.94
CA VAL A 4 29.14 27.96 -8.19
C VAL A 4 28.71 26.63 -7.63
N HIS A 5 28.86 25.56 -8.39
CA HIS A 5 28.50 24.21 -7.94
C HIS A 5 29.39 23.74 -6.79
N GLU A 6 30.69 24.01 -6.85
CA GLU A 6 31.63 23.71 -5.77
C GLU A 6 31.27 24.47 -4.49
N ARG A 7 31.07 25.80 -4.56
CA ARG A 7 30.63 26.62 -3.42
C ARG A 7 29.32 26.09 -2.83
N PHE A 8 28.36 25.73 -3.68
CA PHE A 8 27.07 25.16 -3.24
C PHE A 8 27.29 23.83 -2.50
N THR A 9 28.09 22.93 -3.03
CA THR A 9 28.42 21.65 -2.45
C THR A 9 29.10 21.80 -1.09
N GLU A 10 30.08 22.70 -1.00
CA GLU A 10 30.77 23.02 0.25
C GLU A 10 29.82 23.55 1.31
N ALA A 11 29.00 24.56 0.95
CA ALA A 11 28.02 25.13 1.88
C ALA A 11 26.96 24.11 2.35
N MET A 12 26.50 23.25 1.44
CA MET A 12 25.59 22.16 1.78
C MET A 12 26.22 21.16 2.76
N ASN A 13 27.45 20.72 2.49
CA ASN A 13 28.16 19.76 3.33
C ASN A 13 28.50 20.33 4.72
N ALA A 14 28.78 21.63 4.77
CA ALA A 14 29.04 22.36 6.02
C ALA A 14 27.77 22.78 6.76
N ASN A 15 26.58 22.54 6.20
CA ASN A 15 25.28 23.04 6.70
C ASN A 15 25.31 24.58 6.91
N ASP A 16 26.03 25.29 6.03
CA ASP A 16 26.16 26.76 6.05
C ASP A 16 24.97 27.41 5.34
N LEU A 17 23.89 27.65 6.09
CA LEU A 17 22.65 28.26 5.58
C LEU A 17 22.87 29.70 5.11
N ALA A 18 23.78 30.45 5.75
CA ALA A 18 24.11 31.80 5.36
C ALA A 18 24.89 31.82 4.04
N GLY A 19 25.88 30.92 3.87
CA GLY A 19 26.61 30.71 2.63
C GLY A 19 25.70 30.30 1.47
N LEU A 20 24.72 29.43 1.72
CA LEU A 20 23.72 29.06 0.71
C LEU A 20 22.87 30.26 0.28
N ARG A 21 22.44 31.10 1.22
CA ARG A 21 21.73 32.34 0.91
C ARG A 21 22.59 33.29 0.09
N GLN A 22 23.87 33.46 0.47
CA GLN A 22 24.81 34.32 -0.27
C GLN A 22 24.99 33.87 -1.71
N ILE A 23 25.07 32.57 -1.97
CA ILE A 23 25.12 32.02 -3.34
C ILE A 23 23.88 32.40 -4.16
N ILE A 24 22.70 32.34 -3.57
CA ILE A 24 21.44 32.74 -4.23
C ILE A 24 21.51 34.23 -4.63
N LEU A 25 22.01 35.07 -3.75
CA LEU A 25 22.12 36.51 -3.97
C LEU A 25 23.18 36.84 -4.99
N ASP A 26 24.39 36.26 -4.86
CA ASP A 26 25.53 36.48 -5.77
C ASP A 26 25.22 36.05 -7.21
N CYS A 27 24.49 34.96 -7.36
CA CYS A 27 24.08 34.41 -8.66
C CYS A 27 22.78 35.05 -9.18
N GLU A 28 22.22 36.03 -8.48
CA GLU A 28 20.98 36.72 -8.85
C GLU A 28 19.85 35.76 -9.23
N ILE A 29 19.70 34.64 -8.52
CA ILE A 29 18.73 33.60 -8.82
C ILE A 29 17.31 34.19 -8.65
N ALA A 30 16.51 34.09 -9.70
CA ALA A 30 15.09 34.45 -9.66
C ALA A 30 14.21 33.24 -9.37
N CYS A 31 13.09 33.48 -8.68
CA CYS A 31 12.08 32.46 -8.46
C CYS A 31 11.49 32.00 -9.81
N PRO A 32 11.50 30.71 -10.14
CA PRO A 32 11.03 30.22 -11.44
C PRO A 32 9.50 30.40 -11.63
N ILE A 33 8.77 30.65 -10.57
CA ILE A 33 7.30 30.86 -10.62
C ILE A 33 6.95 32.35 -10.70
N SER A 34 7.51 33.17 -9.79
CA SER A 34 7.15 34.58 -9.68
C SER A 34 8.10 35.52 -10.44
N GLY A 35 9.28 35.05 -10.85
CA GLY A 35 10.33 35.87 -11.45
C GLY A 35 11.01 36.84 -10.48
N THR A 36 10.62 36.90 -9.22
CA THR A 36 11.21 37.82 -8.22
C THR A 36 12.51 37.27 -7.67
N ARG A 37 13.37 38.18 -7.18
CA ARG A 37 14.62 37.85 -6.47
C ARG A 37 14.52 38.11 -4.96
N ASN A 38 13.32 38.26 -4.46
CA ASN A 38 13.06 38.56 -3.05
C ASN A 38 13.01 37.24 -2.25
N TRP A 39 14.20 36.74 -1.90
CA TRP A 39 14.37 35.51 -1.14
C TRP A 39 14.39 35.78 0.36
N THR A 40 13.69 34.93 1.11
CA THR A 40 13.80 34.85 2.58
C THR A 40 15.14 34.21 2.97
N GLU A 41 15.42 34.16 4.28
CA GLU A 41 16.53 33.37 4.80
C GLU A 41 16.40 31.90 4.38
N VAL A 42 17.54 31.26 4.09
CA VAL A 42 17.59 29.81 3.91
C VAL A 42 17.37 29.16 5.27
N ARG A 43 16.42 28.26 5.36
CA ARG A 43 16.09 27.54 6.59
C ARG A 43 16.19 26.04 6.36
N GLN A 44 16.63 25.35 7.39
CA GLN A 44 16.58 23.89 7.36
C GLN A 44 15.14 23.41 7.34
N PHE A 45 14.82 22.55 6.39
CA PHE A 45 13.49 21.96 6.30
C PHE A 45 13.35 20.81 7.32
N ASN A 46 12.33 20.86 8.13
CA ASN A 46 12.00 19.78 9.06
C ASN A 46 10.86 18.94 8.48
N LEU A 47 11.17 17.71 8.15
CA LEU A 47 10.20 16.74 7.64
C LEU A 47 9.16 16.34 8.69
N MET A 48 9.49 16.43 9.99
CA MET A 48 8.57 16.06 11.06
C MET A 48 7.68 17.22 11.45
N PHE A 49 6.38 16.98 11.57
CA PHE A 49 5.49 17.92 12.25
C PHE A 49 5.80 17.96 13.73
N SER A 50 5.82 19.14 14.30
CA SER A 50 6.03 19.33 15.73
C SER A 50 4.93 20.20 16.35
N THR A 51 4.71 20.01 17.64
CA THR A 51 3.87 20.88 18.46
C THR A 51 4.49 21.05 19.84
N GLN A 52 4.01 22.06 20.59
CA GLN A 52 4.45 22.32 21.95
C GLN A 52 3.46 21.69 22.94
N MET A 53 3.99 20.96 23.91
CA MET A 53 3.21 20.37 24.99
C MET A 53 3.68 20.96 26.34
N GLY A 54 2.78 21.58 27.04
CA GLY A 54 3.05 22.22 28.32
C GLY A 54 1.99 23.28 28.66
N SER A 55 1.85 23.62 29.94
CA SER A 55 0.89 24.60 30.41
C SER A 55 1.35 26.06 30.21
N THR A 56 2.66 26.28 30.04
CA THR A 56 3.27 27.60 29.80
C THR A 56 4.28 27.50 28.66
N ALA A 57 4.53 28.59 27.95
CA ALA A 57 5.51 28.64 26.87
C ALA A 57 6.94 28.31 27.33
N GLU A 58 7.31 28.74 28.55
CA GLU A 58 8.66 28.53 29.11
C GLU A 58 8.91 27.08 29.57
N GLY A 59 7.85 26.35 29.91
CA GLY A 59 7.92 24.93 30.34
C GLY A 59 7.49 23.94 29.29
N ALA A 60 7.22 24.39 28.05
CA ALA A 60 6.73 23.52 26.99
C ALA A 60 7.85 22.66 26.39
N SER A 61 7.57 21.39 26.21
CA SER A 61 8.43 20.48 25.46
C SER A 61 7.93 20.33 24.01
N THR A 62 8.87 20.31 23.06
CA THR A 62 8.55 20.02 21.66
C THR A 62 8.33 18.52 21.50
N ILE A 63 7.16 18.17 20.97
CA ILE A 63 6.83 16.79 20.58
C ILE A 63 6.61 16.71 19.08
N TYR A 64 6.79 15.54 18.51
CA TYR A 64 6.74 15.31 17.08
C TYR A 64 5.73 14.25 16.73
N LEU A 65 5.05 14.43 15.59
CA LEU A 65 4.32 13.35 14.96
C LEU A 65 5.31 12.41 14.24
N ARG A 66 5.07 11.12 14.35
CA ARG A 66 5.97 10.12 13.73
C ARG A 66 5.96 10.22 12.20
N PRO A 67 7.13 10.28 11.52
CA PRO A 67 7.23 10.32 10.07
C PRO A 67 7.21 8.93 9.42
N GLU A 68 7.28 7.86 10.24
CA GLU A 68 7.27 6.45 9.85
C GLU A 68 6.74 5.58 10.99
N THR A 69 6.32 4.36 10.69
CA THR A 69 5.86 3.40 11.70
C THR A 69 6.97 2.52 12.26
N ALA A 70 8.15 2.50 11.63
CA ALA A 70 9.29 1.64 11.95
C ALA A 70 9.77 1.77 13.40
N GLN A 71 9.90 2.99 13.92
CA GLN A 71 10.47 3.22 15.25
C GLN A 71 9.67 2.59 16.38
N GLY A 72 8.33 2.54 16.24
CA GLY A 72 7.45 1.84 17.18
C GLY A 72 7.73 0.33 17.23
N ILE A 73 8.09 -0.25 16.08
CA ILE A 73 8.46 -1.66 15.99
C ILE A 73 9.79 -1.92 16.72
N PHE A 74 10.80 -1.09 16.48
CA PHE A 74 12.11 -1.23 17.14
C PHE A 74 12.02 -1.10 18.65
N VAL A 75 11.25 -0.15 19.16
CA VAL A 75 11.00 0.01 20.61
C VAL A 75 10.39 -1.27 21.22
N ASN A 76 9.52 -1.95 20.48
CA ASN A 76 8.83 -3.16 20.93
C ASN A 76 9.58 -4.47 20.64
N PHE A 77 10.74 -4.44 20.00
CA PHE A 77 11.48 -5.65 19.60
C PHE A 77 11.65 -6.65 20.75
N LEU A 78 12.25 -6.22 21.87
CA LEU A 78 12.49 -7.10 23.01
C LEU A 78 11.20 -7.61 23.65
N ASN A 79 10.15 -6.79 23.68
CA ASN A 79 8.86 -7.18 24.23
C ASN A 79 8.24 -8.31 23.40
N VAL A 80 8.18 -8.14 22.08
CA VAL A 80 7.64 -9.15 21.17
C VAL A 80 8.49 -10.42 21.19
N GLN A 81 9.82 -10.28 21.13
CA GLN A 81 10.74 -11.41 21.14
C GLN A 81 10.57 -12.29 22.39
N LYS A 82 10.47 -11.65 23.58
CA LYS A 82 10.36 -12.36 24.86
C LYS A 82 8.97 -12.96 25.08
N THR A 83 7.91 -12.16 24.87
CA THR A 83 6.53 -12.63 25.09
C THR A 83 6.12 -13.70 24.10
N GLY A 84 6.52 -13.55 22.83
CA GLY A 84 6.29 -14.53 21.78
C GLY A 84 7.27 -15.69 21.76
N ARG A 85 8.32 -15.66 22.60
CA ARG A 85 9.43 -16.64 22.59
C ARG A 85 10.01 -16.83 21.18
N MET A 86 10.11 -15.70 20.44
CA MET A 86 10.52 -15.72 19.04
C MET A 86 12.02 -16.04 18.92
N LYS A 87 12.34 -16.89 17.95
CA LYS A 87 13.71 -17.14 17.49
C LYS A 87 13.96 -16.37 16.21
N LEU A 88 15.20 -15.92 15.98
CA LEU A 88 15.59 -15.35 14.69
C LEU A 88 15.68 -16.43 13.60
N PRO A 89 15.28 -16.12 12.36
CA PRO A 89 14.71 -14.84 11.91
C PRO A 89 13.22 -14.73 12.21
N PHE A 90 12.74 -13.53 12.54
CA PHE A 90 11.31 -13.24 12.63
C PHE A 90 11.03 -11.78 12.27
N GLY A 91 9.78 -11.48 11.89
CA GLY A 91 9.34 -10.14 11.53
C GLY A 91 8.25 -9.61 12.46
N ILE A 92 8.20 -8.28 12.59
CA ILE A 92 7.10 -7.55 13.22
C ILE A 92 6.53 -6.63 12.18
N ALA A 93 5.23 -6.76 11.89
CA ALA A 93 4.53 -5.91 10.93
C ALA A 93 3.53 -5.00 11.65
N GLN A 94 3.34 -3.80 11.11
CA GLN A 94 2.43 -2.80 11.62
C GLN A 94 1.80 -2.03 10.45
N ILE A 95 0.52 -1.68 10.58
CA ILE A 95 -0.18 -0.71 9.75
C ILE A 95 -0.56 0.46 10.66
N GLY A 96 -0.29 1.70 10.23
CA GLY A 96 -0.65 2.85 11.02
C GLY A 96 -0.37 4.17 10.32
N LYS A 97 -0.84 5.25 10.92
CA LYS A 97 -0.63 6.62 10.42
C LYS A 97 0.82 7.04 10.56
N ALA A 98 1.30 7.72 9.51
CA ALA A 98 2.56 8.45 9.49
C ALA A 98 2.32 9.87 8.96
N PHE A 99 3.20 10.80 9.34
CA PHE A 99 3.02 12.22 9.07
C PHE A 99 4.33 12.83 8.57
N ARG A 100 4.31 13.42 7.38
CA ARG A 100 5.47 14.12 6.83
C ARG A 100 5.09 15.50 6.39
N ASN A 101 5.86 16.49 6.82
CA ASN A 101 5.66 17.89 6.47
C ASN A 101 6.14 18.14 5.03
N GLU A 102 5.47 17.53 4.07
CA GLU A 102 5.80 17.66 2.64
C GLU A 102 5.64 19.11 2.18
N ILE A 103 6.64 19.65 1.49
CA ILE A 103 6.58 21.01 0.94
C ILE A 103 5.42 21.11 -0.04
N VAL A 104 5.27 20.12 -0.92
CA VAL A 104 4.19 20.05 -1.91
C VAL A 104 3.54 18.66 -1.88
N ALA A 105 2.30 18.61 -1.41
CA ALA A 105 1.43 17.46 -1.66
C ALA A 105 1.00 17.48 -3.14
N ARG A 106 1.06 16.34 -3.83
CA ARG A 106 0.77 16.25 -5.27
C ARG A 106 0.35 14.85 -5.72
N GLN A 107 -0.20 14.77 -6.92
CA GLN A 107 -0.63 13.52 -7.56
C GLN A 107 -1.67 12.79 -6.70
N PHE A 108 -2.72 13.55 -6.30
CA PHE A 108 -3.82 13.07 -5.45
C PHE A 108 -3.29 12.44 -4.17
N ILE A 109 -3.59 11.16 -3.88
CA ILE A 109 -3.16 10.45 -2.68
C ILE A 109 -1.75 9.84 -2.79
N PHE A 110 -1.03 10.10 -3.89
CA PHE A 110 0.33 9.58 -4.05
C PHE A 110 1.31 10.24 -3.07
N ARG A 111 1.16 11.56 -2.80
CA ARG A 111 2.00 12.29 -1.84
C ARG A 111 1.13 13.20 -0.98
N MET A 112 0.96 12.79 0.26
CA MET A 112 0.17 13.48 1.29
C MET A 112 1.01 13.80 2.52
N ARG A 113 0.52 14.65 3.39
CA ARG A 113 1.15 14.99 4.68
C ARG A 113 0.75 14.03 5.79
N GLU A 114 -0.43 13.43 5.71
CA GLU A 114 -0.92 12.35 6.56
C GLU A 114 -1.25 11.16 5.66
N PHE A 115 -0.72 9.98 5.95
CA PHE A 115 -0.91 8.77 5.17
C PHE A 115 -0.84 7.54 6.05
N GLU A 116 -1.27 6.40 5.52
CA GLU A 116 -1.09 5.11 6.17
C GLU A 116 0.11 4.38 5.58
N GLN A 117 0.91 3.84 6.47
CA GLN A 117 2.08 3.05 6.15
C GLN A 117 1.91 1.63 6.68
N MET A 118 2.27 0.65 5.85
CA MET A 118 2.33 -0.77 6.22
C MET A 118 3.78 -1.20 6.14
N GLU A 119 4.38 -1.47 7.28
CA GLU A 119 5.78 -1.81 7.40
C GLU A 119 5.97 -3.13 8.11
N MET A 120 6.98 -3.87 7.67
CA MET A 120 7.53 -5.02 8.38
C MET A 120 9.02 -4.80 8.60
N GLN A 121 9.46 -5.02 9.84
CA GLN A 121 10.87 -5.07 10.20
C GLN A 121 11.23 -6.54 10.48
N PHE A 122 12.06 -7.11 9.63
CA PHE A 122 12.47 -8.50 9.70
C PHE A 122 13.87 -8.60 10.30
N PHE A 123 13.94 -9.20 11.48
CA PHE A 123 15.16 -9.30 12.28
C PHE A 123 15.93 -10.57 11.94
N VAL A 124 17.21 -10.41 11.64
CA VAL A 124 18.09 -11.49 11.17
C VAL A 124 19.43 -11.49 11.90
N ARG A 125 20.16 -12.59 11.80
CA ARG A 125 21.55 -12.66 12.28
C ARG A 125 22.44 -11.75 11.45
N PRO A 126 23.34 -10.95 12.06
CA PRO A 126 24.33 -10.17 11.34
C PRO A 126 25.14 -11.03 10.35
N GLY A 127 25.34 -10.52 9.14
CA GLY A 127 26.00 -11.22 8.04
C GLY A 127 25.08 -12.08 7.17
N THR A 128 23.78 -12.21 7.52
CA THR A 128 22.79 -12.91 6.68
C THR A 128 21.78 -11.93 6.04
N GLU A 129 21.90 -10.65 6.33
CA GLU A 129 20.95 -9.63 5.90
C GLU A 129 20.82 -9.51 4.38
N MET A 130 21.90 -9.70 3.62
CA MET A 130 21.88 -9.59 2.16
C MET A 130 21.15 -10.76 1.50
N GLU A 131 21.27 -11.97 2.08
CA GLU A 131 20.49 -13.13 1.62
C GLU A 131 18.99 -12.87 1.84
N TRP A 132 18.61 -12.42 3.05
CA TRP A 132 17.23 -12.12 3.39
C TRP A 132 16.68 -10.93 2.62
N TRP A 133 17.49 -9.90 2.35
CA TRP A 133 17.11 -8.77 1.52
C TRP A 133 16.75 -9.22 0.09
N ASN A 134 17.60 -10.04 -0.55
CA ASN A 134 17.32 -10.61 -1.86
C ASN A 134 16.05 -11.47 -1.85
N ARG A 135 15.87 -12.29 -0.83
CA ARG A 135 14.67 -13.13 -0.70
C ARG A 135 13.40 -12.29 -0.54
N TRP A 136 13.42 -11.25 0.29
CA TRP A 136 12.28 -10.34 0.44
C TRP A 136 12.01 -9.56 -0.83
N LYS A 137 13.04 -9.09 -1.53
CA LYS A 137 12.93 -8.42 -2.83
C LYS A 137 12.09 -9.26 -3.82
N GLU A 138 12.45 -10.53 -4.01
CA GLU A 138 11.72 -11.44 -4.90
C GLU A 138 10.31 -11.78 -4.38
N THR A 139 10.18 -12.04 -3.09
CA THR A 139 8.88 -12.37 -2.47
C THR A 139 7.89 -11.21 -2.61
N ARG A 140 8.34 -9.97 -2.38
CA ARG A 140 7.48 -8.80 -2.50
C ARG A 140 7.08 -8.51 -3.96
N MET A 141 8.00 -8.66 -4.89
CA MET A 141 7.70 -8.56 -6.32
C MET A 141 6.67 -9.62 -6.75
N ALA A 142 6.85 -10.87 -6.32
CA ALA A 142 5.89 -11.95 -6.60
C ALA A 142 4.49 -11.62 -6.02
N TRP A 143 4.42 -11.01 -4.83
CA TRP A 143 3.17 -10.58 -4.22
C TRP A 143 2.45 -9.52 -5.07
N HIS A 144 3.16 -8.49 -5.56
CA HIS A 144 2.59 -7.48 -6.45
C HIS A 144 2.06 -8.09 -7.75
N ARG A 145 2.84 -8.97 -8.39
CA ARG A 145 2.45 -9.66 -9.63
C ARG A 145 1.25 -10.58 -9.43
N ALA A 146 1.12 -11.21 -8.27
CA ALA A 146 -0.01 -12.10 -7.95
C ALA A 146 -1.37 -11.38 -7.98
N LEU A 147 -1.38 -10.04 -7.82
CA LEU A 147 -2.60 -9.23 -7.99
C LEU A 147 -3.12 -9.22 -9.43
N GLY A 148 -2.27 -9.52 -10.42
CA GLY A 148 -2.70 -9.73 -11.81
C GLY A 148 -2.87 -8.44 -12.63
N PHE A 149 -2.17 -7.36 -12.27
CA PHE A 149 -2.21 -6.07 -12.99
C PHE A 149 -1.15 -5.95 -14.10
N GLY A 150 -0.58 -7.07 -14.56
CA GLY A 150 0.42 -7.14 -15.61
C GLY A 150 1.84 -7.03 -15.07
N ASP A 151 2.68 -8.00 -15.41
CA ASP A 151 4.05 -8.11 -14.90
C ASP A 151 4.93 -6.95 -15.38
N ASP A 152 4.72 -6.47 -16.60
CA ASP A 152 5.47 -5.35 -17.20
C ASP A 152 5.18 -3.99 -16.56
N ASN A 153 4.14 -3.91 -15.71
CA ASN A 153 3.82 -2.70 -14.96
C ASN A 153 4.66 -2.54 -13.69
N TYR A 154 5.52 -3.50 -13.36
CA TYR A 154 6.39 -3.45 -12.19
C TYR A 154 7.85 -3.55 -12.59
N ARG A 155 8.70 -2.85 -11.86
CA ARG A 155 10.15 -2.97 -11.98
C ARG A 155 10.84 -2.73 -10.65
N PHE A 156 12.07 -3.22 -10.51
CA PHE A 156 12.97 -2.80 -9.45
C PHE A 156 13.69 -1.51 -9.82
N HIS A 157 13.92 -0.70 -8.82
CA HIS A 157 14.77 0.50 -8.90
C HIS A 157 15.76 0.47 -7.73
N ASP A 158 16.97 -0.01 -7.99
CA ASP A 158 18.02 -0.05 -6.97
C ASP A 158 18.57 1.37 -6.73
N HIS A 159 18.79 1.74 -5.45
CA HIS A 159 19.26 3.06 -5.09
C HIS A 159 20.76 3.19 -5.31
N GLU A 160 21.19 4.14 -6.13
CA GLU A 160 22.62 4.47 -6.33
C GLU A 160 23.22 5.15 -5.09
N LYS A 161 22.42 5.96 -4.38
CA LYS A 161 22.81 6.65 -3.15
C LYS A 161 21.99 6.11 -1.99
N LEU A 162 22.64 5.32 -1.17
CA LEU A 162 22.02 4.73 0.01
C LEU A 162 21.82 5.78 1.13
N ALA A 163 20.75 5.59 1.91
CA ALA A 163 20.58 6.29 3.17
C ALA A 163 21.64 5.83 4.18
N HIS A 164 21.98 6.69 5.13
CA HIS A 164 23.07 6.45 6.10
C HIS A 164 22.88 5.23 7.00
N TYR A 165 21.68 4.71 7.07
CA TYR A 165 21.30 3.53 7.86
C TYR A 165 21.28 2.23 7.06
N ALA A 166 21.42 2.29 5.74
CA ALA A 166 21.22 1.14 4.87
C ALA A 166 22.53 0.74 4.16
N ASN A 167 22.75 -0.57 4.00
CA ASN A 167 23.79 -1.13 3.15
C ASN A 167 23.24 -1.67 1.82
N ALA A 168 21.92 -1.79 1.67
CA ALA A 168 21.22 -2.05 0.41
C ALA A 168 19.82 -1.45 0.46
N ALA A 169 19.35 -0.95 -0.69
CA ALA A 169 18.01 -0.40 -0.86
C ALA A 169 17.52 -0.58 -2.30
N THR A 170 16.28 -0.98 -2.45
CA THR A 170 15.58 -1.05 -3.73
C THR A 170 14.12 -0.65 -3.54
N ASP A 171 13.54 -0.02 -4.56
CA ASP A 171 12.10 0.19 -4.64
C ASP A 171 11.49 -0.79 -5.63
N ILE A 172 10.26 -1.21 -5.35
CA ILE A 172 9.35 -1.73 -6.36
C ILE A 172 8.57 -0.54 -6.87
N GLU A 173 8.72 -0.24 -8.15
CA GLU A 173 7.97 0.81 -8.83
C GLU A 173 6.83 0.20 -9.64
N TYR A 174 5.71 0.93 -9.69
CA TYR A 174 4.56 0.66 -10.55
C TYR A 174 4.40 1.74 -11.60
N ASN A 175 3.96 1.35 -12.81
CA ASN A 175 3.69 2.25 -13.93
C ASN A 175 2.33 2.93 -13.79
N PHE A 176 2.28 4.02 -13.02
CA PHE A 176 1.10 4.87 -12.89
C PHE A 176 0.83 5.64 -14.20
N PRO A 177 -0.35 6.28 -14.34
CA PRO A 177 -0.63 7.19 -15.46
C PRO A 177 0.39 8.33 -15.63
N PHE A 178 1.14 8.65 -14.57
CA PHE A 178 2.22 9.66 -14.54
C PHE A 178 3.63 9.02 -14.52
N GLY A 179 3.75 7.76 -14.95
CA GLY A 179 5.00 7.02 -15.07
C GLY A 179 5.35 6.17 -13.87
N PHE A 180 6.49 5.46 -13.97
CA PHE A 180 6.98 4.59 -12.91
C PHE A 180 7.28 5.37 -11.64
N LYS A 181 6.72 4.91 -10.53
CA LYS A 181 6.92 5.47 -9.18
C LYS A 181 6.88 4.38 -8.14
N GLU A 182 7.62 4.61 -7.07
CA GLU A 182 7.71 3.76 -5.89
C GLU A 182 6.35 3.45 -5.29
N VAL A 183 6.08 2.16 -5.06
CA VAL A 183 4.95 1.65 -4.28
C VAL A 183 5.41 0.93 -3.02
N GLU A 184 6.60 0.33 -3.03
CA GLU A 184 7.19 -0.35 -1.89
C GLU A 184 8.70 -0.17 -1.87
N GLY A 185 9.27 0.15 -0.69
CA GLY A 185 10.70 0.16 -0.44
C GLY A 185 11.15 -1.11 0.28
N ILE A 186 12.32 -1.64 -0.07
CA ILE A 186 12.94 -2.79 0.58
C ILE A 186 14.38 -2.43 0.92
N HIS A 187 14.68 -2.36 2.23
CA HIS A 187 15.94 -1.84 2.74
C HIS A 187 16.63 -2.83 3.66
N SER A 188 17.94 -2.96 3.55
CA SER A 188 18.77 -3.59 4.58
C SER A 188 19.32 -2.49 5.47
N ARG A 189 18.78 -2.38 6.69
CA ARG A 189 19.04 -1.28 7.66
C ARG A 189 20.16 -1.58 8.63
N THR A 190 20.78 -2.74 8.53
CA THR A 190 21.82 -3.22 9.47
C THR A 190 21.31 -3.22 10.93
N ASP A 191 22.14 -2.91 11.92
CA ASP A 191 21.79 -2.71 13.32
C ASP A 191 21.55 -1.25 13.68
N PHE A 192 21.51 -0.35 12.70
CA PHE A 192 21.50 1.09 12.92
C PHE A 192 20.42 1.54 13.93
N ASP A 193 19.18 1.14 13.73
CA ASP A 193 18.07 1.56 14.60
C ASP A 193 18.16 0.95 15.98
N LEU A 194 18.29 -0.38 16.08
CA LEU A 194 18.40 -1.08 17.37
C LEU A 194 19.66 -0.66 18.16
N GLY A 195 20.78 -0.44 17.45
CA GLY A 195 22.02 0.08 18.02
C GLY A 195 21.85 1.48 18.60
N ASN A 196 21.17 2.37 17.90
CA ASN A 196 20.84 3.71 18.40
C ASN A 196 19.88 3.66 19.59
N HIS A 197 18.83 2.84 19.52
CA HIS A 197 17.92 2.65 20.66
C HIS A 197 18.66 2.11 21.88
N GLN A 198 19.58 1.15 21.70
CA GLN A 198 20.43 0.65 22.79
C GLN A 198 21.32 1.76 23.37
N LYS A 199 22.02 2.50 22.52
CA LYS A 199 22.93 3.58 22.89
C LYS A 199 22.25 4.68 23.70
N PHE A 200 21.13 5.20 23.21
CA PHE A 200 20.46 6.35 23.82
C PHE A 200 19.55 6.01 24.98
N SER A 201 19.02 4.77 25.04
CA SER A 201 18.19 4.34 26.18
C SER A 201 19.03 3.74 27.32
N GLY A 202 20.27 3.35 27.08
CA GLY A 202 21.10 2.59 28.01
C GLY A 202 20.63 1.14 28.24
N LYS A 203 19.57 0.71 27.54
CA LYS A 203 19.04 -0.66 27.65
C LYS A 203 19.76 -1.59 26.69
N LYS A 204 20.15 -2.78 27.15
CA LYS A 204 20.72 -3.80 26.29
C LYS A 204 19.66 -4.38 25.38
N ILE A 205 19.72 -4.04 24.07
CA ILE A 205 18.81 -4.52 23.02
C ILE A 205 19.54 -5.56 22.19
N GLN A 206 19.63 -6.79 22.72
CA GLN A 206 20.34 -7.89 22.08
C GLN A 206 19.48 -9.14 22.09
N TYR A 207 19.64 -9.95 21.06
CA TYR A 207 19.14 -11.31 20.99
C TYR A 207 20.21 -12.26 21.52
N PHE A 208 19.84 -13.17 22.42
CA PHE A 208 20.67 -14.28 22.80
C PHE A 208 20.31 -15.48 21.93
N ASP A 209 21.29 -15.98 21.19
CA ASP A 209 21.13 -17.15 20.33
C ASP A 209 21.50 -18.42 21.17
N PRO A 210 20.50 -19.24 21.47
CA PRO A 210 20.76 -20.45 22.29
C PRO A 210 21.53 -21.55 21.54
N GLU A 211 21.60 -21.46 20.21
CA GLU A 211 22.30 -22.45 19.38
C GLU A 211 23.81 -22.19 19.35
N THR A 212 24.21 -20.91 19.37
CA THR A 212 25.61 -20.50 19.34
C THR A 212 26.16 -20.05 20.73
N GLY A 213 25.26 -19.72 21.67
CA GLY A 213 25.60 -19.11 22.94
C GLY A 213 26.02 -17.64 22.85
N GLU A 214 25.83 -16.99 21.70
CA GLU A 214 26.24 -15.62 21.45
C GLU A 214 25.10 -14.63 21.70
N SER A 215 25.45 -13.40 22.05
CA SER A 215 24.50 -12.28 22.13
C SER A 215 24.90 -11.19 21.15
N TYR A 216 23.98 -10.73 20.31
CA TYR A 216 24.23 -9.68 19.31
C TYR A 216 22.99 -8.81 19.10
N VAL A 217 23.21 -7.60 18.56
CA VAL A 217 22.14 -6.75 18.04
C VAL A 217 21.74 -7.30 16.67
N PRO A 218 20.47 -7.69 16.45
CA PRO A 218 20.04 -8.17 15.14
C PRO A 218 20.19 -7.14 14.05
N TYR A 219 20.46 -7.58 12.83
CA TYR A 219 20.30 -6.76 11.63
C TYR A 219 18.85 -6.79 11.16
N VAL A 220 18.46 -5.77 10.41
CA VAL A 220 17.07 -5.57 10.02
C VAL A 220 16.94 -5.49 8.51
N VAL A 221 15.98 -6.24 7.96
CA VAL A 221 15.49 -6.06 6.58
C VAL A 221 14.08 -5.51 6.67
N GLU A 222 13.87 -4.35 6.07
CA GLU A 222 12.60 -3.64 6.05
C GLU A 222 11.87 -3.87 4.74
N THR A 223 10.53 -4.00 4.81
CA THR A 223 9.63 -3.78 3.68
C THR A 223 8.59 -2.74 4.08
N SER A 224 8.40 -1.72 3.25
CA SER A 224 7.55 -0.57 3.57
C SER A 224 6.68 -0.19 2.39
N ILE A 225 5.36 -0.19 2.59
CA ILE A 225 4.34 0.20 1.60
C ILE A 225 3.55 1.41 2.11
N GLY A 226 3.35 2.41 1.24
CA GLY A 226 2.33 3.42 1.43
C GLY A 226 0.96 2.82 1.07
N VAL A 227 0.07 2.63 2.04
CA VAL A 227 -1.25 2.00 1.82
C VAL A 227 -2.09 2.82 0.83
N ASP A 228 -2.05 4.15 0.94
CA ASP A 228 -2.74 5.07 0.02
C ASP A 228 -2.19 4.97 -1.41
N ARG A 229 -0.86 4.82 -1.58
CA ARG A 229 -0.24 4.57 -2.90
C ARG A 229 -0.65 3.23 -3.48
N MET A 230 -0.70 2.19 -2.65
CA MET A 230 -1.17 0.87 -3.04
C MET A 230 -2.63 0.92 -3.49
N PHE A 231 -3.50 1.64 -2.76
CA PHE A 231 -4.88 1.87 -3.16
C PHE A 231 -4.95 2.58 -4.52
N LEU A 232 -4.18 3.67 -4.71
CA LEU A 232 -4.13 4.39 -5.99
C LEU A 232 -3.66 3.49 -7.13
N GLN A 233 -2.64 2.64 -6.89
CA GLN A 233 -2.17 1.65 -7.86
C GLN A 233 -3.28 0.69 -8.27
N VAL A 234 -3.95 0.07 -7.29
CA VAL A 234 -5.04 -0.90 -7.55
C VAL A 234 -6.17 -0.25 -8.33
N MET A 235 -6.59 0.95 -7.96
CA MET A 235 -7.65 1.67 -8.65
C MET A 235 -7.25 2.08 -10.07
N SER A 236 -6.02 2.58 -10.26
CA SER A 236 -5.51 2.96 -11.58
C SER A 236 -5.37 1.76 -12.51
N ALA A 237 -4.95 0.62 -11.97
CA ALA A 237 -4.80 -0.61 -12.73
C ALA A 237 -6.14 -1.24 -13.12
N ALA A 238 -7.13 -1.15 -12.22
CA ALA A 238 -8.44 -1.77 -12.42
C ALA A 238 -9.39 -0.95 -13.31
N TYR A 239 -9.21 0.37 -13.38
CA TYR A 239 -10.09 1.24 -14.16
C TYR A 239 -9.95 1.01 -15.65
N THR A 240 -11.07 0.72 -16.32
CA THR A 240 -11.11 0.46 -17.75
C THR A 240 -12.37 1.07 -18.37
N GLU A 241 -12.21 1.75 -19.48
CA GLU A 241 -13.30 2.18 -20.35
C GLU A 241 -13.33 1.30 -21.60
N GLU A 242 -14.44 0.63 -21.83
CA GLU A 242 -14.60 -0.29 -22.96
C GLU A 242 -15.63 0.23 -23.94
N GLN A 243 -15.27 0.21 -25.23
CA GLN A 243 -16.21 0.41 -26.31
C GLN A 243 -16.91 -0.91 -26.63
N LEU A 244 -18.21 -0.89 -26.72
CA LEU A 244 -19.05 -2.04 -27.02
C LEU A 244 -19.55 -2.00 -28.46
N GLU A 245 -19.98 -3.14 -28.96
CA GLU A 245 -20.66 -3.22 -30.24
C GLU A 245 -21.90 -2.31 -30.24
N GLY A 246 -22.11 -1.59 -31.34
CA GLY A 246 -23.22 -0.63 -31.47
C GLY A 246 -22.93 0.78 -30.97
N GLY A 247 -21.68 1.10 -30.58
CA GLY A 247 -21.25 2.46 -30.19
C GLY A 247 -21.56 2.82 -28.73
N ASP A 248 -22.04 1.87 -27.93
CA ASP A 248 -22.20 2.04 -26.48
C ASP A 248 -20.84 1.88 -25.76
N SER A 249 -20.73 2.34 -24.54
CA SER A 249 -19.51 2.20 -23.71
C SER A 249 -19.84 1.74 -22.30
N ARG A 250 -18.87 1.12 -21.63
CA ARG A 250 -18.98 0.82 -20.19
C ARG A 250 -17.69 1.17 -19.43
N VAL A 251 -17.86 1.67 -18.23
CA VAL A 251 -16.79 1.76 -17.23
C VAL A 251 -16.78 0.49 -16.42
N VAL A 252 -15.61 -0.10 -16.26
CA VAL A 252 -15.41 -1.32 -15.49
C VAL A 252 -14.23 -1.16 -14.54
N LEU A 253 -14.42 -1.48 -13.26
CA LEU A 253 -13.31 -1.70 -12.35
C LEU A 253 -12.93 -3.19 -12.36
N ARG A 254 -11.86 -3.54 -13.07
CA ARG A 254 -11.33 -4.91 -13.18
C ARG A 254 -10.53 -5.30 -11.94
N LEU A 255 -11.12 -5.11 -10.77
CA LEU A 255 -10.50 -5.55 -9.52
C LEU A 255 -10.35 -7.08 -9.50
N PRO A 256 -9.23 -7.63 -8.99
CA PRO A 256 -9.20 -9.04 -8.61
C PRO A 256 -10.41 -9.38 -7.75
N ALA A 257 -11.10 -10.47 -8.04
CA ALA A 257 -12.35 -10.80 -7.35
C ALA A 257 -12.21 -10.84 -5.82
N ALA A 258 -11.04 -11.28 -5.34
CA ALA A 258 -10.71 -11.26 -3.91
C ALA A 258 -10.64 -9.85 -3.30
N LEU A 259 -10.32 -8.81 -4.09
CA LEU A 259 -10.24 -7.41 -3.64
C LEU A 259 -11.54 -6.62 -3.87
N ALA A 260 -12.48 -7.14 -4.67
CA ALA A 260 -13.74 -6.48 -4.95
C ALA A 260 -14.53 -6.19 -3.65
N PRO A 261 -15.01 -4.95 -3.41
CA PRO A 261 -15.74 -4.62 -2.19
C PRO A 261 -17.06 -5.41 -2.06
N VAL A 262 -17.76 -5.59 -3.18
CA VAL A 262 -18.95 -6.43 -3.30
C VAL A 262 -18.57 -7.66 -4.10
N LYS A 263 -18.88 -8.87 -3.58
CA LYS A 263 -18.52 -10.13 -4.25
C LYS A 263 -19.56 -10.57 -5.25
N VAL A 264 -20.82 -10.33 -4.92
CA VAL A 264 -21.95 -10.75 -5.75
C VAL A 264 -23.12 -9.78 -5.60
N ALA A 265 -23.80 -9.49 -6.71
CA ALA A 265 -25.04 -8.74 -6.73
C ALA A 265 -26.20 -9.66 -7.12
N ILE A 266 -27.27 -9.66 -6.33
CA ILE A 266 -28.47 -10.47 -6.54
C ILE A 266 -29.57 -9.58 -7.11
N LEU A 267 -30.05 -9.93 -8.30
CA LEU A 267 -30.87 -9.08 -9.14
C LEU A 267 -32.15 -9.83 -9.56
N PRO A 268 -33.32 -9.63 -8.90
CA PRO A 268 -34.56 -10.17 -9.41
C PRO A 268 -34.89 -9.50 -10.78
N LEU A 269 -35.24 -10.28 -11.79
CA LEU A 269 -35.51 -9.75 -13.13
C LEU A 269 -36.66 -8.73 -13.11
N VAL A 270 -37.72 -9.04 -12.36
CA VAL A 270 -38.87 -8.17 -12.12
C VAL A 270 -39.22 -8.16 -10.64
N LYS A 271 -40.01 -7.12 -10.20
CA LYS A 271 -40.42 -6.91 -8.81
C LYS A 271 -41.73 -7.64 -8.45
N LYS A 272 -41.95 -8.82 -8.98
CA LYS A 272 -43.21 -9.59 -8.82
C LYS A 272 -42.94 -11.08 -8.98
N ASP A 273 -44.02 -11.85 -8.87
CA ASP A 273 -44.08 -13.28 -9.17
C ASP A 273 -43.15 -14.14 -8.28
N GLY A 274 -42.80 -13.70 -7.07
CA GLY A 274 -41.95 -14.45 -6.14
C GLY A 274 -40.43 -14.31 -6.37
N MET A 275 -39.98 -13.60 -7.41
CA MET A 275 -38.56 -13.41 -7.72
C MET A 275 -37.82 -12.61 -6.64
N PRO A 276 -38.38 -11.49 -6.08
CA PRO A 276 -37.72 -10.76 -5.00
C PRO A 276 -37.52 -11.62 -3.75
N GLU A 277 -38.46 -12.46 -3.41
CA GLU A 277 -38.40 -13.35 -2.25
C GLU A 277 -37.31 -14.41 -2.40
N VAL A 278 -37.18 -15.00 -3.59
CA VAL A 278 -36.09 -15.93 -3.90
C VAL A 278 -34.74 -15.22 -3.89
N ALA A 279 -34.65 -14.03 -4.51
CA ALA A 279 -33.43 -13.21 -4.50
C ALA A 279 -33.00 -12.85 -3.07
N GLN A 280 -33.95 -12.48 -2.19
CA GLN A 280 -33.67 -12.18 -0.80
C GLN A 280 -33.13 -13.41 -0.03
N LYS A 281 -33.68 -14.59 -0.28
CA LYS A 281 -33.19 -15.85 0.33
C LYS A 281 -31.74 -16.11 -0.06
N ILE A 282 -31.36 -15.86 -1.33
CA ILE A 282 -29.95 -15.99 -1.80
C ILE A 282 -29.06 -14.98 -1.07
N VAL A 283 -29.51 -13.73 -0.92
CA VAL A 283 -28.79 -12.71 -0.14
C VAL A 283 -28.60 -13.17 1.30
N ASP A 284 -29.68 -13.66 1.94
CA ASP A 284 -29.65 -14.09 3.33
C ASP A 284 -28.71 -15.27 3.58
N GLU A 285 -28.52 -16.14 2.59
CA GLU A 285 -27.58 -17.26 2.64
C GLU A 285 -26.13 -16.76 2.49
N LEU A 286 -25.86 -15.90 1.50
CA LEU A 286 -24.48 -15.52 1.15
C LEU A 286 -23.90 -14.40 2.02
N LYS A 287 -24.72 -13.58 2.68
CA LYS A 287 -24.29 -12.38 3.44
C LYS A 287 -23.39 -12.69 4.66
N TYR A 288 -23.42 -13.90 5.18
CA TYR A 288 -22.58 -14.30 6.31
C TYR A 288 -21.11 -14.47 5.92
N ASP A 289 -20.86 -14.82 4.66
CA ASP A 289 -19.50 -15.08 4.14
C ASP A 289 -19.00 -13.98 3.21
N TYR A 290 -19.91 -13.22 2.57
CA TYR A 290 -19.57 -12.25 1.54
C TYR A 290 -20.33 -10.93 1.67
N ASN A 291 -19.73 -9.85 1.18
CA ASN A 291 -20.47 -8.62 0.91
C ASN A 291 -21.34 -8.81 -0.33
N VAL A 292 -22.64 -8.83 -0.12
CA VAL A 292 -23.68 -9.06 -1.13
C VAL A 292 -24.54 -7.80 -1.29
N VAL A 293 -24.90 -7.47 -2.52
CA VAL A 293 -25.82 -6.38 -2.84
C VAL A 293 -27.09 -6.95 -3.46
N TYR A 294 -28.24 -6.48 -3.00
CA TYR A 294 -29.53 -6.67 -3.64
C TYR A 294 -29.90 -5.40 -4.43
N ASP A 295 -30.29 -5.54 -5.70
CA ASP A 295 -30.73 -4.39 -6.51
C ASP A 295 -31.87 -4.80 -7.44
N GLU A 296 -32.97 -4.06 -7.37
CA GLU A 296 -34.18 -4.23 -8.20
C GLU A 296 -34.58 -2.96 -8.92
N LYS A 297 -33.75 -1.91 -8.88
CA LYS A 297 -34.04 -0.60 -9.49
C LYS A 297 -33.60 -0.57 -10.94
N ASP A 298 -34.45 -0.09 -11.85
CA ASP A 298 -34.23 0.01 -13.29
C ASP A 298 -34.17 -1.36 -14.03
N SER A 299 -33.83 -1.33 -15.30
CA SER A 299 -33.61 -2.55 -16.10
C SER A 299 -32.38 -3.33 -15.65
N VAL A 300 -32.37 -4.64 -15.87
CA VAL A 300 -31.24 -5.51 -15.50
C VAL A 300 -29.93 -5.07 -16.16
N GLY A 301 -29.96 -4.58 -17.40
CA GLY A 301 -28.78 -4.05 -18.08
C GLY A 301 -28.17 -2.85 -17.37
N LYS A 302 -28.99 -1.90 -16.88
CA LYS A 302 -28.50 -0.75 -16.07
C LYS A 302 -27.90 -1.21 -14.74
N ARG A 303 -28.49 -2.23 -14.12
CA ARG A 303 -27.97 -2.82 -12.89
C ARG A 303 -26.62 -3.49 -13.10
N TYR A 304 -26.43 -4.23 -14.19
CA TYR A 304 -25.13 -4.78 -14.58
C TYR A 304 -24.06 -3.68 -14.74
N ARG A 305 -24.41 -2.57 -15.41
CA ARG A 305 -23.47 -1.43 -15.58
C ARG A 305 -23.06 -0.82 -14.25
N ARG A 306 -23.97 -0.66 -13.30
CA ARG A 306 -23.63 -0.19 -11.95
C ARG A 306 -22.66 -1.14 -11.23
N GLN A 307 -22.87 -2.43 -11.36
CA GLN A 307 -22.01 -3.44 -10.73
C GLN A 307 -20.64 -3.54 -11.42
N ASP A 308 -20.59 -3.43 -12.75
CA ASP A 308 -19.33 -3.35 -13.51
C ASP A 308 -18.49 -2.14 -13.04
N ALA A 309 -19.13 -0.97 -12.86
CA ALA A 309 -18.47 0.27 -12.45
C ALA A 309 -17.88 0.24 -11.03
N ILE A 310 -18.44 -0.54 -10.11
CA ILE A 310 -17.90 -0.70 -8.75
C ILE A 310 -17.05 -1.95 -8.57
N GLY A 311 -16.87 -2.74 -9.65
CA GLY A 311 -15.97 -3.89 -9.65
C GLY A 311 -16.55 -5.19 -9.10
N THR A 312 -17.87 -5.34 -9.00
CA THR A 312 -18.53 -6.58 -8.56
C THR A 312 -18.28 -7.70 -9.56
N PRO A 313 -17.61 -8.82 -9.19
CA PRO A 313 -17.23 -9.86 -10.16
C PRO A 313 -18.41 -10.66 -10.70
N PHE A 314 -19.47 -10.83 -9.91
CA PHE A 314 -20.62 -11.66 -10.27
C PHE A 314 -21.95 -10.93 -10.09
N CYS A 315 -22.81 -11.00 -11.11
CA CYS A 315 -24.21 -10.63 -10.99
C CYS A 315 -25.09 -11.88 -11.18
N VAL A 316 -25.93 -12.17 -10.21
CA VAL A 316 -26.85 -13.31 -10.19
C VAL A 316 -28.25 -12.79 -10.48
N THR A 317 -28.85 -13.24 -11.57
CA THR A 317 -30.20 -12.87 -11.96
C THR A 317 -31.17 -13.98 -11.61
N VAL A 318 -32.20 -13.60 -10.85
CA VAL A 318 -33.37 -14.45 -10.51
C VAL A 318 -34.47 -14.12 -11.49
N ASP A 319 -34.94 -15.11 -12.24
CA ASP A 319 -35.94 -14.97 -13.32
C ASP A 319 -37.08 -16.01 -13.22
N GLY A 320 -37.94 -16.08 -14.23
CA GLY A 320 -39.07 -17.03 -14.24
C GLY A 320 -38.63 -18.48 -14.16
N GLN A 321 -37.58 -18.86 -14.88
CA GLN A 321 -37.04 -20.21 -14.83
C GLN A 321 -36.50 -20.59 -13.45
N THR A 322 -35.96 -19.61 -12.72
CA THR A 322 -35.52 -19.82 -11.31
C THR A 322 -36.65 -20.38 -10.43
N LEU A 323 -37.87 -19.90 -10.65
CA LEU A 323 -39.04 -20.36 -9.86
C LEU A 323 -39.45 -21.78 -10.20
N GLU A 324 -39.11 -22.26 -11.40
CA GLU A 324 -39.48 -23.60 -11.90
C GLU A 324 -38.45 -24.66 -11.49
N ASP A 325 -37.15 -24.38 -11.62
CA ASP A 325 -36.07 -25.37 -11.53
C ASP A 325 -34.98 -25.07 -10.50
N GLY A 326 -35.07 -23.93 -9.78
CA GLY A 326 -34.07 -23.51 -8.77
C GLY A 326 -32.72 -23.13 -9.34
N THR A 327 -32.64 -22.77 -10.64
CA THR A 327 -31.43 -22.30 -11.26
C THR A 327 -31.43 -20.77 -11.42
N VAL A 328 -30.25 -20.15 -11.50
CA VAL A 328 -30.07 -18.70 -11.69
C VAL A 328 -29.08 -18.44 -12.79
N THR A 329 -29.15 -17.25 -13.40
CA THR A 329 -28.14 -16.82 -14.36
C THR A 329 -27.02 -16.06 -13.63
N VAL A 330 -25.78 -16.53 -13.72
CA VAL A 330 -24.57 -15.84 -13.26
C VAL A 330 -23.92 -15.13 -14.42
N ARG A 331 -23.73 -13.81 -14.31
CA ARG A 331 -22.99 -13.00 -15.27
C ARG A 331 -21.63 -12.63 -14.70
N HIS A 332 -20.57 -12.90 -15.45
CA HIS A 332 -19.20 -12.53 -15.13
C HIS A 332 -18.90 -11.12 -15.60
N ARG A 333 -18.36 -10.26 -14.71
CA ARG A 333 -18.03 -8.86 -14.99
C ARG A 333 -17.10 -8.69 -16.18
N ASP A 334 -15.99 -9.44 -16.20
CA ASP A 334 -14.90 -9.19 -17.15
C ASP A 334 -15.22 -9.66 -18.57
N SER A 335 -15.84 -10.82 -18.71
CA SER A 335 -16.21 -11.39 -20.03
C SER A 335 -17.61 -11.02 -20.49
N MET A 336 -18.48 -10.56 -19.58
CA MET A 336 -19.95 -10.42 -19.77
C MET A 336 -20.66 -11.74 -20.09
N GLN A 337 -19.95 -12.87 -20.08
CA GLN A 337 -20.53 -14.18 -20.28
C GLN A 337 -21.54 -14.51 -19.17
N GLN A 338 -22.57 -15.22 -19.57
CA GLN A 338 -23.63 -15.67 -18.68
C GLN A 338 -23.72 -17.19 -18.72
N GLU A 339 -23.89 -17.78 -17.55
CA GLU A 339 -24.08 -19.21 -17.40
C GLU A 339 -25.24 -19.50 -16.44
N ARG A 340 -25.90 -20.63 -16.64
CA ARG A 340 -26.98 -21.07 -15.79
C ARG A 340 -26.47 -22.08 -14.77
N VAL A 341 -26.67 -21.78 -13.47
CA VAL A 341 -26.21 -22.64 -12.37
C VAL A 341 -27.32 -22.84 -11.34
N LYS A 342 -27.22 -23.92 -10.56
CA LYS A 342 -28.12 -24.13 -9.43
C LYS A 342 -27.82 -23.18 -8.28
N ILE A 343 -28.84 -22.68 -7.59
CA ILE A 343 -28.68 -21.79 -6.43
C ILE A 343 -27.73 -22.41 -5.40
N GLU A 344 -27.84 -23.70 -5.14
CA GLU A 344 -27.02 -24.44 -4.17
C GLU A 344 -25.51 -24.43 -4.48
N THR A 345 -25.12 -24.13 -5.73
CA THR A 345 -23.71 -24.10 -6.14
C THR A 345 -23.08 -22.69 -6.08
N LEU A 346 -23.90 -21.65 -5.83
CA LEU A 346 -23.42 -20.25 -5.83
C LEU A 346 -22.33 -19.99 -4.81
N HIS A 347 -22.46 -20.51 -3.59
CA HIS A 347 -21.47 -20.32 -2.54
C HIS A 347 -20.11 -20.85 -2.98
N ALA A 348 -20.04 -22.06 -3.51
CA ALA A 348 -18.79 -22.66 -3.99
C ALA A 348 -18.18 -21.89 -5.17
N LEU A 349 -19.01 -21.39 -6.10
CA LEU A 349 -18.56 -20.57 -7.22
C LEU A 349 -17.92 -19.26 -6.73
N VAL A 350 -18.59 -18.56 -5.81
CA VAL A 350 -18.07 -17.30 -5.25
C VAL A 350 -16.79 -17.55 -4.44
N ASP A 351 -16.74 -18.60 -3.60
CA ASP A 351 -15.54 -18.93 -2.82
C ASP A 351 -14.34 -19.22 -3.71
N GLN A 352 -14.54 -20.02 -4.76
CA GLN A 352 -13.46 -20.36 -5.67
C GLN A 352 -12.77 -19.14 -6.28
N GLU A 353 -13.53 -18.09 -6.63
CA GLU A 353 -13.00 -16.91 -7.32
C GLU A 353 -12.64 -15.76 -6.37
N CYS A 354 -13.38 -15.58 -5.28
CA CYS A 354 -13.24 -14.44 -4.37
C CYS A 354 -12.34 -14.71 -3.16
N SER A 355 -11.91 -15.95 -2.95
CA SER A 355 -11.06 -16.32 -1.82
C SER A 355 -9.64 -15.78 -1.97
N TYR A 356 -9.09 -15.19 -0.89
CA TYR A 356 -7.67 -14.85 -0.78
C TYR A 356 -6.75 -16.07 -0.94
N ARG A 357 -7.23 -17.27 -0.64
CA ARG A 357 -6.48 -18.53 -0.83
C ARG A 357 -6.00 -18.68 -2.27
N LYS A 358 -6.80 -18.26 -3.27
CA LYS A 358 -6.42 -18.29 -4.69
C LYS A 358 -5.24 -17.36 -4.98
N LEU A 359 -5.22 -16.16 -4.37
CA LEU A 359 -4.09 -15.23 -4.49
C LEU A 359 -2.83 -15.79 -3.83
N PHE A 360 -2.94 -16.29 -2.59
CA PHE A 360 -1.81 -16.84 -1.87
C PHE A 360 -1.17 -18.05 -2.54
N ARG A 361 -1.97 -18.91 -3.18
CA ARG A 361 -1.44 -20.05 -3.94
C ARG A 361 -0.58 -19.66 -5.14
N LYS A 362 -0.77 -18.46 -5.69
CA LYS A 362 0.08 -17.93 -6.77
C LYS A 362 1.48 -17.53 -6.29
N LEU A 363 1.66 -17.33 -5.00
CA LEU A 363 2.94 -16.88 -4.43
C LEU A 363 3.98 -18.01 -4.36
N ASN A 364 3.59 -19.29 -4.43
CA ASN A 364 4.46 -20.46 -4.29
C ASN A 364 5.42 -20.36 -3.09
N LEU A 365 4.93 -19.85 -1.95
CA LEU A 365 5.68 -19.67 -0.71
C LEU A 365 5.79 -20.97 0.08
#